data_5c9794070735320056140b598b71905c
#
_entry.id   5c9794070735320056140b598b71905c
#
_cell.length_a   1.000
_cell.length_b   1.000
_cell.length_c   1.000
_cell.angle_alpha   90.00
_cell.angle_beta   90.00
_cell.angle_gamma   90.00
#
_symmetry.space_group_name_H-M   'P 1'
#
loop_
_entity.id
_entity.type
_entity.pdbx_description
1 polymer ?
#
loop_
_entity_poly.entity_id
_entity_poly.type
_entity_poly.pdbx_seq_one_letter_code
_entity_poly.pdbx_strand_id
1 'polypeptide(L)'
;MRHIGFVASLVVGVILCACVAPPVPDGPVMACTLIGCESQVVFELGDLTDILSGATYEIEACVDGTCESASVEVPPAQGQAMGAGMSGSLLVDPQQDLVSFRLSGGDYGGMHTVSLTLLGPDGQRIEIESDTGFERGQPNGPGCEPICWQAIVRA
;
A
#
# COMPACT_ATOMS: atom_id res chain seq x y z
N MET A 1 63.35 55.37 -38.95
CA MET A 1 62.17 54.46 -38.89
C MET A 1 62.15 53.83 -37.52
N ARG A 2 61.19 54.25 -36.66
CA ARG A 2 61.07 53.81 -35.27
C ARG A 2 59.88 52.86 -35.16
N HIS A 3 60.11 51.62 -34.80
CA HIS A 3 59.10 50.66 -34.52
C HIS A 3 58.69 50.79 -33.02
N ILE A 4 57.45 51.18 -32.81
CA ILE A 4 56.82 51.23 -31.47
C ILE A 4 56.13 49.88 -31.26
N GLY A 5 56.68 49.07 -30.36
CA GLY A 5 56.06 47.81 -29.99
C GLY A 5 54.94 48.04 -28.95
N PHE A 6 53.75 47.60 -29.25
CA PHE A 6 52.60 47.60 -28.36
C PHE A 6 52.61 46.28 -27.53
N VAL A 7 52.83 46.40 -26.24
CA VAL A 7 52.70 45.29 -25.30
C VAL A 7 51.24 45.28 -24.77
N ALA A 8 50.46 44.28 -25.22
CA ALA A 8 49.12 44.06 -24.74
C ALA A 8 49.18 43.21 -23.44
N SER A 9 48.88 43.85 -22.31
CA SER A 9 48.73 43.17 -21.00
C SER A 9 47.37 42.50 -20.91
N LEU A 10 47.38 41.19 -20.92
CA LEU A 10 46.19 40.36 -20.76
C LEU A 10 45.97 40.15 -19.26
N VAL A 11 45.01 40.89 -18.68
CA VAL A 11 44.58 40.68 -17.30
C VAL A 11 43.54 39.55 -17.26
N VAL A 12 43.98 38.40 -16.82
CA VAL A 12 43.12 37.22 -16.57
C VAL A 12 42.39 37.45 -15.22
N GLY A 13 41.13 37.87 -15.26
CA GLY A 13 40.26 37.97 -14.09
C GLY A 13 39.81 36.56 -13.68
N VAL A 14 40.34 36.05 -12.59
CA VAL A 14 39.87 34.83 -11.93
C VAL A 14 38.58 35.18 -11.18
N ILE A 15 37.42 34.86 -11.74
CA ILE A 15 36.13 34.92 -11.03
C ILE A 15 36.08 33.76 -10.07
N LEU A 16 36.34 33.96 -8.79
CA LEU A 16 36.04 33.03 -7.70
C LEU A 16 34.53 32.98 -7.52
N CYS A 17 33.89 31.98 -8.16
CA CYS A 17 32.51 31.59 -7.81
C CYS A 17 32.55 31.02 -6.38
N ALA A 18 32.29 31.87 -5.39
CA ALA A 18 31.98 31.42 -4.04
C ALA A 18 30.62 30.71 -4.09
N CYS A 19 30.62 29.38 -4.14
CA CYS A 19 29.43 28.57 -3.89
C CYS A 19 28.98 28.81 -2.43
N VAL A 20 28.07 29.78 -2.23
CA VAL A 20 27.40 29.95 -0.94
C VAL A 20 26.46 28.71 -0.84
N ALA A 21 26.85 27.74 -0.03
CA ALA A 21 25.95 26.64 0.32
C ALA A 21 24.71 27.25 1.04
N PRO A 22 23.51 26.85 0.64
CA PRO A 22 22.32 27.31 1.36
C PRO A 22 22.43 26.90 2.83
N PRO A 23 21.95 27.72 3.76
CA PRO A 23 21.97 27.39 5.18
C PRO A 23 21.21 26.05 5.37
N VAL A 24 21.89 25.06 5.92
CA VAL A 24 21.26 23.81 6.33
C VAL A 24 20.32 24.16 7.47
N PRO A 25 19.01 23.86 7.39
CA PRO A 25 18.10 24.14 8.49
C PRO A 25 18.58 23.41 9.75
N ASP A 26 18.71 24.12 10.86
CA ASP A 26 19.13 23.63 12.17
C ASP A 26 18.04 22.75 12.83
N GLY A 27 17.51 21.77 12.12
CA GLY A 27 16.58 20.78 12.62
C GLY A 27 17.13 19.37 12.46
N PRO A 28 16.67 18.41 13.24
CA PRO A 28 17.04 17.03 13.03
C PRO A 28 16.60 16.62 11.62
N VAL A 29 17.56 16.30 10.76
CA VAL A 29 17.28 15.77 9.43
C VAL A 29 16.69 14.37 9.63
N MET A 30 15.36 14.27 9.51
CA MET A 30 14.70 12.97 9.51
C MET A 30 14.99 12.27 8.18
N ALA A 31 15.69 11.16 8.25
CA ALA A 31 15.89 10.29 7.10
C ALA A 31 14.70 9.31 7.04
N CYS A 32 13.83 9.49 6.04
CA CYS A 32 12.75 8.55 5.76
C CYS A 32 13.24 7.44 4.84
N THR A 33 12.90 6.19 5.15
CA THR A 33 13.06 5.08 4.21
C THR A 33 11.96 5.15 3.12
N LEU A 34 12.11 4.38 2.04
CA LEU A 34 11.11 4.35 0.96
C LEU A 34 10.32 3.04 0.98
N ILE A 35 9.98 2.56 2.16
CA ILE A 35 9.13 1.37 2.31
C ILE A 35 7.68 1.79 2.07
N GLY A 36 7.04 1.17 1.08
CA GLY A 36 5.60 1.33 0.85
C GLY A 36 4.79 0.53 1.87
N CYS A 37 3.56 0.95 2.12
CA CYS A 37 2.55 0.13 2.79
C CYS A 37 1.16 0.44 2.21
N GLU A 38 0.24 -0.49 2.40
CA GLU A 38 -1.13 -0.37 1.92
C GLU A 38 -2.09 -0.40 3.11
N SER A 39 -3.14 0.42 3.04
CA SER A 39 -4.25 0.34 3.98
C SER A 39 -5.17 -0.79 3.54
N GLN A 40 -5.56 -1.66 4.48
CA GLN A 40 -6.38 -2.82 4.17
C GLN A 40 -7.13 -3.39 5.37
N VAL A 41 -8.21 -4.09 5.10
CA VAL A 41 -8.85 -5.03 6.02
C VAL A 41 -8.48 -6.43 5.57
N VAL A 42 -8.07 -7.28 6.50
CA VAL A 42 -7.78 -8.70 6.27
C VAL A 42 -8.80 -9.52 7.05
N PHE A 43 -9.54 -10.36 6.35
CA PHE A 43 -10.47 -11.33 6.92
C PHE A 43 -9.78 -12.70 6.94
N GLU A 44 -9.46 -13.19 8.14
CA GLU A 44 -8.94 -14.54 8.36
C GLU A 44 -10.14 -15.48 8.55
N LEU A 45 -10.40 -16.36 7.59
CA LEU A 45 -11.64 -17.12 7.52
C LEU A 45 -11.49 -18.59 7.98
N GLY A 46 -10.31 -18.99 8.43
CA GLY A 46 -10.03 -20.40 8.73
C GLY A 46 -10.31 -21.28 7.49
N ASP A 47 -10.09 -22.51 7.54
CA ASP A 47 -10.30 -23.58 6.51
C ASP A 47 -10.97 -23.21 5.16
N LEU A 48 -10.55 -22.09 4.52
CA LEU A 48 -11.06 -21.66 3.20
C LEU A 48 -10.60 -22.55 2.06
N THR A 49 -9.50 -23.26 2.24
CA THR A 49 -8.87 -24.08 1.21
C THR A 49 -9.84 -25.10 0.59
N ASP A 50 -10.70 -25.68 1.42
CA ASP A 50 -11.70 -26.66 0.99
C ASP A 50 -12.93 -26.00 0.35
N ILE A 51 -13.16 -24.73 0.64
CA ILE A 51 -14.36 -24.00 0.22
C ILE A 51 -14.11 -23.25 -1.08
N LEU A 52 -12.94 -22.61 -1.23
CA LEU A 52 -12.72 -21.63 -2.29
C LEU A 52 -11.94 -22.15 -3.51
N SER A 53 -11.33 -23.33 -3.47
CA SER A 53 -10.47 -23.75 -4.57
C SER A 53 -11.25 -24.11 -5.85
N GLY A 54 -10.83 -23.57 -6.98
CA GLY A 54 -11.30 -23.95 -8.31
C GLY A 54 -12.67 -23.40 -8.71
N ALA A 55 -13.11 -22.30 -8.09
CA ALA A 55 -14.41 -21.70 -8.37
C ALA A 55 -14.34 -20.18 -8.48
N THR A 56 -15.39 -19.58 -9.02
CA THR A 56 -15.59 -18.14 -9.06
C THR A 56 -16.56 -17.74 -7.97
N TYR A 57 -16.19 -16.72 -7.22
CA TYR A 57 -16.96 -16.17 -6.11
C TYR A 57 -17.33 -14.73 -6.39
N GLU A 58 -18.56 -14.37 -6.07
CA GLU A 58 -18.95 -12.97 -5.94
C GLU A 58 -18.62 -12.52 -4.51
N ILE A 59 -17.77 -11.49 -4.42
CA ILE A 59 -17.25 -11.00 -3.14
C ILE A 59 -17.67 -9.55 -2.99
N GLU A 60 -18.22 -9.23 -1.83
CA GLU A 60 -18.48 -7.85 -1.42
C GLU A 60 -17.78 -7.60 -0.07
N ALA A 61 -16.97 -6.56 -0.02
CA ALA A 61 -16.34 -6.10 1.21
C ALA A 61 -16.68 -4.64 1.46
N CYS A 62 -17.02 -4.31 2.70
CA CYS A 62 -17.44 -2.98 3.08
C CYS A 62 -16.68 -2.47 4.31
N VAL A 63 -16.50 -1.14 4.36
CA VAL A 63 -16.11 -0.41 5.57
C VAL A 63 -17.09 0.75 5.73
N ASP A 64 -17.79 0.82 6.86
CA ASP A 64 -18.80 1.83 7.19
C ASP A 64 -19.86 2.00 6.08
N GLY A 65 -20.26 0.90 5.46
CA GLY A 65 -21.24 0.89 4.37
C GLY A 65 -20.71 1.37 3.02
N THR A 66 -19.43 1.69 2.91
CA THR A 66 -18.77 1.88 1.61
C THR A 66 -18.24 0.54 1.13
N CYS A 67 -18.83 0.01 0.06
CA CYS A 67 -18.60 -1.34 -0.41
C CYS A 67 -17.92 -1.38 -1.77
N GLU A 68 -17.13 -2.41 -1.97
CA GLU A 68 -16.64 -2.83 -3.28
C GLU A 68 -17.02 -4.29 -3.50
N SER A 69 -17.49 -4.59 -4.71
CA SER A 69 -17.87 -5.94 -5.11
C SER A 69 -17.09 -6.36 -6.35
N ALA A 70 -16.64 -7.59 -6.37
CA ALA A 70 -15.94 -8.15 -7.51
C ALA A 70 -16.21 -9.65 -7.65
N SER A 71 -16.14 -10.12 -8.90
CA SER A 71 -16.10 -11.55 -9.22
C SER A 71 -14.64 -11.98 -9.23
N VAL A 72 -14.27 -12.89 -8.35
CA VAL A 72 -12.90 -13.37 -8.20
C VAL A 72 -12.83 -14.86 -8.52
N GLU A 73 -12.04 -15.22 -9.52
CA GLU A 73 -11.72 -16.61 -9.83
C GLU A 73 -10.59 -17.07 -8.91
N VAL A 74 -10.86 -18.07 -8.11
CA VAL A 74 -9.88 -18.71 -7.24
C VAL A 74 -9.35 -19.96 -7.96
N PRO A 75 -8.06 -20.00 -8.32
CA PRO A 75 -7.50 -21.14 -9.04
C PRO A 75 -7.66 -22.45 -8.26
N PRO A 76 -7.81 -23.59 -8.94
CA PRO A 76 -7.84 -24.88 -8.28
C PRO A 76 -6.50 -25.16 -7.58
N ALA A 77 -6.56 -25.83 -6.45
CA ALA A 77 -5.36 -26.32 -5.77
C ALA A 77 -4.64 -27.34 -6.66
N GLN A 78 -3.66 -26.89 -7.42
CA GLN A 78 -2.81 -27.75 -8.23
C GLN A 78 -1.38 -27.74 -7.71
N GLY A 79 -0.99 -28.81 -7.04
CA GLY A 79 0.38 -28.97 -6.58
C GLY A 79 0.78 -27.95 -5.49
N GLN A 80 1.99 -27.45 -5.55
CA GLN A 80 2.58 -26.63 -4.48
C GLN A 80 2.29 -25.11 -4.58
N ALA A 81 1.49 -24.67 -5.54
CA ALA A 81 1.19 -23.26 -5.72
C ALA A 81 -0.28 -23.04 -6.07
N MET A 82 -1.11 -22.82 -5.07
CA MET A 82 -2.37 -22.13 -5.30
C MET A 82 -2.05 -20.66 -5.56
N GLY A 83 -2.53 -20.11 -6.67
CA GLY A 83 -2.45 -18.68 -6.90
C GLY A 83 -3.52 -17.96 -6.08
N ALA A 84 -3.20 -16.75 -5.61
CA ALA A 84 -4.21 -15.86 -5.09
C ALA A 84 -5.10 -15.37 -6.23
N GLY A 85 -6.42 -15.34 -6.02
CA GLY A 85 -7.36 -14.66 -6.91
C GLY A 85 -7.38 -13.16 -6.58
N MET A 86 -7.34 -12.29 -7.58
CA MET A 86 -7.40 -10.85 -7.38
C MET A 86 -8.33 -10.20 -8.39
N SER A 87 -9.16 -9.28 -7.91
CA SER A 87 -9.99 -8.42 -8.75
C SER A 87 -10.13 -7.05 -8.08
N GLY A 88 -9.69 -6.00 -8.76
CA GLY A 88 -9.70 -4.64 -8.21
C GLY A 88 -8.87 -4.54 -6.93
N SER A 89 -9.52 -4.11 -5.85
CA SER A 89 -8.93 -4.00 -4.51
C SER A 89 -9.13 -5.27 -3.64
N LEU A 90 -9.84 -6.26 -4.14
CA LEU A 90 -10.09 -7.53 -3.44
C LEU A 90 -9.07 -8.59 -3.83
N LEU A 91 -8.46 -9.21 -2.84
CA LEU A 91 -7.53 -10.34 -2.97
C LEU A 91 -8.06 -11.51 -2.15
N VAL A 92 -8.11 -12.68 -2.77
CA VAL A 92 -8.40 -13.96 -2.09
C VAL A 92 -7.16 -14.83 -2.11
N ASP A 93 -6.64 -15.18 -0.96
CA ASP A 93 -5.51 -16.09 -0.82
C ASP A 93 -5.94 -17.34 -0.03
N PRO A 94 -6.32 -18.42 -0.73
CA PRO A 94 -6.78 -19.63 -0.08
C PRO A 94 -5.66 -20.42 0.63
N GLN A 95 -4.37 -20.10 0.37
CA GLN A 95 -3.26 -20.74 1.10
C GLN A 95 -3.06 -20.15 2.48
N GLN A 96 -3.43 -18.92 2.64
CA GLN A 96 -3.36 -18.20 3.91
C GLN A 96 -4.72 -18.11 4.60
N ASP A 97 -5.77 -18.70 3.99
CA ASP A 97 -7.15 -18.66 4.47
C ASP A 97 -7.65 -17.23 4.70
N LEU A 98 -7.31 -16.32 3.77
CA LEU A 98 -7.63 -14.92 3.92
C LEU A 98 -8.27 -14.29 2.68
N VAL A 99 -9.09 -13.27 2.94
CA VAL A 99 -9.54 -12.28 1.98
C VAL A 99 -9.07 -10.91 2.43
N SER A 100 -8.41 -10.16 1.55
CA SER A 100 -8.01 -8.79 1.85
C SER A 100 -8.75 -7.79 0.96
N PHE A 101 -9.16 -6.71 1.57
CA PHE A 101 -9.77 -5.57 0.92
C PHE A 101 -8.86 -4.35 1.10
N ARG A 102 -8.28 -3.86 0.00
CA ARG A 102 -7.44 -2.65 -0.02
C ARG A 102 -8.31 -1.42 0.05
N LEU A 103 -7.92 -0.50 0.90
CA LEU A 103 -8.62 0.75 1.10
C LEU A 103 -7.96 1.86 0.29
N SER A 104 -8.75 2.64 -0.42
CA SER A 104 -8.29 3.82 -1.11
C SER A 104 -8.25 4.98 -0.13
N GLY A 105 -7.07 5.45 0.22
CA GLY A 105 -6.83 6.71 0.95
C GLY A 105 -7.78 6.99 2.12
N GLY A 106 -7.37 7.64 3.14
CA GLY A 106 -8.26 8.03 4.23
C GLY A 106 -7.59 7.94 5.60
N ASP A 107 -8.27 8.49 6.59
CA ASP A 107 -7.94 8.32 8.00
C ASP A 107 -8.94 7.32 8.59
N TYR A 108 -8.42 6.17 9.00
CA TYR A 108 -9.21 5.09 9.59
C TYR A 108 -8.97 4.99 11.10
N GLY A 109 -8.70 6.12 11.75
CA GLY A 109 -8.60 6.18 13.21
C GLY A 109 -9.95 5.93 13.88
N GLY A 110 -10.00 5.04 14.85
CA GLY A 110 -11.21 4.72 15.60
C GLY A 110 -11.77 3.33 15.33
N MET A 111 -13.05 3.14 15.68
CA MET A 111 -13.79 1.90 15.42
C MET A 111 -14.60 2.05 14.13
N HIS A 112 -14.58 1.02 13.31
CA HIS A 112 -15.28 0.95 12.03
C HIS A 112 -16.03 -0.36 11.94
N THR A 113 -17.22 -0.33 11.34
CA THR A 113 -17.96 -1.54 11.00
C THR A 113 -17.43 -2.06 9.67
N VAL A 114 -16.91 -3.28 9.68
CA VAL A 114 -16.42 -3.95 8.47
C VAL A 114 -17.25 -5.17 8.20
N SER A 115 -17.53 -5.46 6.92
CA SER A 115 -18.24 -6.67 6.53
C SER A 115 -17.66 -7.30 5.29
N LEU A 116 -17.83 -8.62 5.19
CA LEU A 116 -17.46 -9.43 4.05
C LEU A 116 -18.61 -10.38 3.73
N THR A 117 -19.00 -10.41 2.47
CA THR A 117 -19.91 -11.42 1.91
C THR A 117 -19.21 -12.15 0.79
N LEU A 118 -19.20 -13.48 0.86
CA LEU A 118 -18.78 -14.35 -0.23
C LEU A 118 -19.96 -15.20 -0.69
N LEU A 119 -20.22 -15.19 -1.98
CA LEU A 119 -21.25 -16.01 -2.60
C LEU A 119 -20.61 -16.95 -3.61
N GLY A 120 -20.62 -18.24 -3.31
CA GLY A 120 -20.10 -19.30 -4.17
C GLY A 120 -21.07 -19.75 -5.26
N PRO A 121 -20.59 -20.52 -6.25
CA PRO A 121 -21.38 -20.97 -7.40
C PRO A 121 -22.57 -21.86 -7.01
N ASP A 122 -22.45 -22.59 -5.90
CA ASP A 122 -23.50 -23.48 -5.41
C ASP A 122 -24.50 -22.78 -4.47
N GLY A 123 -24.46 -21.44 -4.42
CA GLY A 123 -25.28 -20.63 -3.52
C GLY A 123 -24.78 -20.66 -2.06
N GLN A 124 -23.60 -21.22 -1.82
CA GLN A 124 -22.96 -21.12 -0.52
C GLN A 124 -22.65 -19.65 -0.22
N ARG A 125 -23.03 -19.21 0.98
CA ARG A 125 -22.83 -17.84 1.43
C ARG A 125 -22.08 -17.81 2.76
N ILE A 126 -21.05 -17.00 2.81
CA ILE A 126 -20.31 -16.67 4.03
C ILE A 126 -20.51 -15.18 4.27
N GLU A 127 -20.92 -14.85 5.47
CA GLU A 127 -21.10 -13.47 5.91
C GLU A 127 -20.36 -13.25 7.21
N ILE A 128 -19.60 -12.17 7.25
CA ILE A 128 -18.87 -11.72 8.43
C ILE A 128 -19.16 -10.24 8.59
N GLU A 129 -19.51 -9.85 9.79
CA GLU A 129 -19.62 -8.44 10.17
C GLU A 129 -18.95 -8.26 11.54
N SER A 130 -18.16 -7.22 11.68
CA SER A 130 -17.42 -6.94 12.91
C SER A 130 -17.17 -5.44 13.06
N ASP A 131 -17.26 -4.97 14.30
CA ASP A 131 -16.69 -3.67 14.65
C ASP A 131 -15.24 -3.86 15.04
N THR A 132 -14.33 -3.17 14.34
CA THR A 132 -12.89 -3.31 14.52
C THR A 132 -12.17 -1.97 14.49
N GLY A 133 -11.07 -1.88 15.22
CA GLY A 133 -10.16 -0.74 15.15
C GLY A 133 -9.03 -1.01 14.16
N PHE A 134 -8.63 0.02 13.46
CA PHE A 134 -7.47 -0.06 12.57
C PHE A 134 -6.19 0.30 13.32
N GLU A 135 -5.17 -0.50 13.13
CA GLU A 135 -3.82 -0.18 13.58
C GLU A 135 -3.12 0.72 12.57
N ARG A 136 -2.55 1.82 13.07
CA ARG A 136 -1.79 2.75 12.26
C ARG A 136 -0.38 2.25 12.06
N GLY A 137 -0.01 1.93 10.82
CA GLY A 137 1.34 1.60 10.40
C GLY A 137 2.09 2.82 9.87
N GLN A 138 3.37 2.94 10.21
CA GLN A 138 4.25 4.00 9.70
C GLN A 138 5.66 3.41 9.49
N PRO A 139 5.86 2.61 8.42
CA PRO A 139 7.05 1.80 8.22
C PRO A 139 8.33 2.62 8.05
N ASN A 140 8.19 3.87 7.65
CA ASN A 140 9.32 4.77 7.43
C ASN A 140 9.72 5.56 8.68
N GLY A 141 9.05 5.33 9.80
CA GLY A 141 9.28 6.00 11.07
C GLY A 141 8.37 7.22 11.30
N PRO A 142 8.38 7.76 12.53
CA PRO A 142 7.53 8.89 12.92
C PRO A 142 7.71 10.10 12.00
N GLY A 143 6.60 10.64 11.49
CA GLY A 143 6.62 11.82 10.61
C GLY A 143 6.98 11.53 9.15
N CYS A 144 7.22 10.28 8.77
CA CYS A 144 7.50 9.88 7.39
C CYS A 144 6.29 9.19 6.74
N GLU A 145 6.00 9.56 5.51
CA GLU A 145 4.99 8.89 4.69
C GLU A 145 5.55 7.59 4.05
N PRO A 146 4.70 6.63 3.66
CA PRO A 146 3.25 6.62 3.84
C PRO A 146 2.81 6.22 5.24
N ILE A 147 1.58 6.65 5.59
CA ILE A 147 0.82 6.13 6.71
C ILE A 147 -0.19 5.13 6.15
N CYS A 148 -0.27 3.95 6.73
CA CYS A 148 -1.25 2.94 6.37
C CYS A 148 -2.04 2.48 7.59
N TRP A 149 -3.23 1.95 7.34
CA TRP A 149 -4.16 1.47 8.33
C TRP A 149 -4.50 0.01 8.06
N GLN A 150 -4.38 -0.83 9.06
CA GLN A 150 -4.63 -2.26 8.90
C GLN A 150 -5.59 -2.75 9.99
N ALA A 151 -6.58 -3.53 9.58
CA ALA A 151 -7.44 -4.26 10.50
C ALA A 151 -7.43 -5.74 10.15
N ILE A 152 -7.50 -6.60 11.18
CA ILE A 152 -7.62 -8.05 11.02
C ILE A 152 -8.91 -8.49 11.71
N VAL A 153 -9.77 -9.14 10.95
CA VAL A 153 -11.02 -9.73 11.41
C VAL A 153 -10.88 -11.25 11.35
N ARG A 154 -11.19 -11.91 12.45
CA ARG A 154 -11.17 -13.38 12.54
C ARG A 154 -12.60 -13.91 12.61
N ALA A 155 -12.93 -14.86 11.72
CA ALA A 155 -14.21 -15.56 11.73
C ALA A 155 -14.22 -16.72 12.73
#